data_c7ab0c79b4e8c0ce8f92face643446f6
#
_entry.id   c7ab0c79b4e8c0ce8f92face643446f6
#
_cell.length_a   1.000
_cell.length_b   1.000
_cell.length_c   1.000
_cell.angle_alpha   90.00
_cell.angle_beta   90.00
_cell.angle_gamma   90.00
#
_symmetry.space_group_name_H-M   'P 1'
#
loop_
_entity.id
_entity.type
_entity.pdbx_description
1 polymer ?
#
loop_
_entity_poly.entity_id
_entity_poly.type
_entity_poly.pdbx_seq_one_letter_code
_entity_poly.pdbx_strand_id
1 'polypeptide(L)' 'MFSDALKILDHNTMQYMIDEMQNTIDGQKAEIVDKDSQIADQAVQLADKDSQLADQAEQIASLKAQLAALQ' A
#
# COMPACT_ATOMS: atom_id res chain seq x y z
N MET A 1 -17.35 -26.69 41.16
CA MET A 1 -17.63 -27.70 40.16
C MET A 1 -16.69 -27.60 38.99
N PHE A 2 -16.35 -28.73 38.44
CA PHE A 2 -15.37 -28.80 37.36
C PHE A 2 -15.80 -27.97 36.13
N SER A 3 -17.08 -28.05 35.77
CA SER A 3 -17.58 -27.30 34.60
C SER A 3 -17.56 -25.79 34.81
N ASP A 4 -17.76 -25.34 36.05
CA ASP A 4 -17.70 -23.90 36.37
C ASP A 4 -16.28 -23.38 36.28
N ALA A 5 -15.31 -24.17 36.76
CA ALA A 5 -13.89 -23.82 36.64
C ALA A 5 -13.47 -23.72 35.16
N LEU A 6 -13.92 -24.65 34.34
CA LEU A 6 -13.64 -24.62 32.91
C LEU A 6 -14.27 -23.42 32.24
N LYS A 7 -15.50 -23.06 32.62
CA LYS A 7 -16.14 -21.87 32.05
C LYS A 7 -15.39 -20.59 32.38
N ILE A 8 -14.89 -20.47 33.62
CA ILE A 8 -14.13 -19.31 34.02
C ILE A 8 -12.83 -19.25 33.27
N LEU A 9 -12.11 -20.37 33.15
CA LEU A 9 -10.88 -20.45 32.37
C LEU A 9 -11.12 -20.11 30.92
N ASP A 10 -12.17 -20.66 30.33
CA ASP A 10 -12.52 -20.38 28.95
C ASP A 10 -12.81 -18.91 28.73
N HIS A 11 -13.55 -18.29 29.67
CA HIS A 11 -13.87 -16.87 29.57
C HIS A 11 -12.60 -16.01 29.61
N ASN A 12 -11.71 -16.30 30.56
CA ASN A 12 -10.46 -15.55 30.68
C ASN A 12 -9.56 -15.75 29.46
N THR A 13 -9.47 -16.98 28.98
CA THR A 13 -8.69 -17.31 27.79
C THR A 13 -9.25 -16.60 26.57
N MET A 14 -10.57 -16.63 26.41
CA MET A 14 -11.24 -15.96 25.29
C MET A 14 -11.02 -14.46 25.33
N GLN A 15 -11.09 -13.86 26.53
CA GLN A 15 -10.88 -12.42 26.67
C GLN A 15 -9.45 -12.05 26.29
N TYR A 16 -8.47 -12.84 26.73
CA TYR A 16 -7.07 -12.63 26.37
C TYR A 16 -6.88 -12.72 24.85
N MET A 17 -7.50 -13.73 24.21
CA MET A 17 -7.39 -13.89 22.77
C MET A 17 -8.06 -12.74 22.03
N ILE A 18 -9.20 -12.27 22.51
CA ILE A 18 -9.89 -11.13 21.90
C ILE A 18 -9.01 -9.88 21.99
N ASP A 19 -8.40 -9.64 23.14
CA ASP A 19 -7.55 -8.49 23.34
C ASP A 19 -6.34 -8.55 22.42
N GLU A 20 -5.72 -9.72 22.26
CA GLU A 20 -4.59 -9.90 21.36
C GLU A 20 -5.01 -9.72 19.90
N MET A 21 -6.17 -10.24 19.54
CA MET A 21 -6.69 -10.07 18.19
C MET A 21 -7.00 -8.60 17.91
N GLN A 22 -7.52 -7.88 18.89
CA GLN A 22 -7.78 -6.46 18.75
C GLN A 22 -6.49 -5.68 18.53
N ASN A 23 -5.45 -6.01 19.30
CA ASN A 23 -4.13 -5.38 19.13
C ASN A 23 -3.56 -5.67 17.75
N THR A 24 -3.72 -6.90 17.26
CA THR A 24 -3.28 -7.27 15.92
C THR A 24 -4.03 -6.48 14.85
N ILE A 25 -5.35 -6.37 15.01
CA ILE A 25 -6.18 -5.61 14.07
C ILE A 25 -5.77 -4.15 14.05
N ASP A 26 -5.53 -3.56 15.20
CA ASP A 26 -5.12 -2.16 15.30
C ASP A 26 -3.78 -1.94 14.61
N GLY A 27 -2.83 -2.86 14.80
CA GLY A 27 -1.54 -2.82 14.12
C GLY A 27 -1.68 -2.96 12.62
N GLN A 28 -2.54 -3.86 12.16
CA GLN A 28 -2.78 -4.06 10.74
C GLN A 28 -3.44 -2.85 10.10
N LYS A 29 -4.38 -2.22 10.81
CA LYS A 29 -5.03 -1.00 10.31
C LYS A 29 -4.01 0.11 10.12
N ALA A 30 -3.08 0.27 11.06
CA ALA A 30 -2.02 1.27 10.95
C ALA A 30 -1.12 0.98 9.75
N GLU A 31 -0.77 -0.30 9.53
CA GLU A 31 0.02 -0.71 8.37
C GLU A 31 -0.69 -0.42 7.06
N ILE A 32 -1.99 -0.69 7.02
CA ILE A 32 -2.79 -0.45 5.82
C ILE A 32 -2.82 1.03 5.47
N VAL A 33 -3.01 1.89 6.47
CA VAL A 33 -3.02 3.34 6.26
C VAL A 33 -1.66 3.80 5.70
N ASP A 34 -0.56 3.28 6.26
CA ASP A 34 0.78 3.62 5.81
C ASP A 34 1.01 3.16 4.38
N LYS A 35 0.62 1.94 4.06
CA LYS A 35 0.76 1.39 2.72
C LYS A 35 -0.11 2.13 1.71
N ASP A 36 -1.31 2.52 2.09
CA ASP A 36 -2.19 3.30 1.22
C ASP A 36 -1.54 4.64 0.88
N SER A 37 -0.90 5.28 1.86
CA SER A 37 -0.19 6.53 1.65
C SER A 37 0.97 6.33 0.67
N GLN A 38 1.73 5.25 0.83
CA GLN A 38 2.83 4.93 -0.07
C GLN A 38 2.33 4.67 -1.49
N ILE A 39 1.22 3.95 -1.62
CA ILE A 39 0.64 3.66 -2.93
C ILE A 39 0.20 4.96 -3.62
N ALA A 40 -0.42 5.85 -2.87
CA ALA A 40 -0.84 7.15 -3.42
C ALA A 40 0.36 7.95 -3.90
N ASP A 41 1.45 7.98 -3.13
CA ASP A 41 2.68 8.67 -3.52
C ASP A 41 3.29 8.05 -4.77
N GLN A 42 3.31 6.72 -4.83
CA GLN A 42 3.85 6.01 -5.99
C GLN A 42 3.02 6.27 -7.24
N ALA A 43 1.69 6.36 -7.10
CA ALA A 43 0.81 6.65 -8.22
C ALA A 43 1.10 8.04 -8.79
N VAL A 44 1.35 9.01 -7.93
CA VAL A 44 1.71 10.37 -8.36
C VAL A 44 3.04 10.36 -9.09
N GLN A 45 4.03 9.64 -8.55
CA GLN A 45 5.36 9.54 -9.18
C GLN A 45 5.28 8.86 -10.55
N LEU A 46 4.46 7.81 -10.66
CA LEU A 46 4.29 7.11 -11.93
C LEU A 46 3.62 8.00 -12.98
N ALA A 47 2.61 8.75 -12.58
CA ALA A 47 1.95 9.69 -13.50
C ALA A 47 2.93 10.75 -13.99
N ASP A 48 3.78 11.25 -13.09
CA ASP A 48 4.80 12.24 -13.43
C ASP A 48 5.82 11.67 -14.41
N LYS A 49 6.28 10.44 -14.16
CA LYS A 49 7.24 9.79 -15.06
C LYS A 49 6.63 9.49 -16.42
N ASP A 50 5.36 9.11 -16.45
CA ASP A 50 4.66 8.88 -17.72
C ASP A 50 4.60 10.18 -18.55
N SER A 51 4.34 11.30 -17.88
CA SER A 51 4.32 12.60 -18.52
C SER A 51 5.70 12.95 -19.08
N GLN A 52 6.76 12.70 -18.31
CA GLN A 52 8.12 12.93 -18.74
C GLN A 52 8.50 12.05 -19.94
N LEU A 53 8.09 10.80 -19.92
CA LEU A 53 8.34 9.88 -21.02
C LEU A 53 7.63 10.32 -22.29
N ALA A 54 6.41 10.81 -22.17
CA ALA A 54 5.66 11.33 -23.33
C ALA A 54 6.37 12.55 -23.92
N ASP A 55 6.86 13.45 -23.07
CA ASP A 55 7.62 14.63 -23.52
C ASP A 55 8.90 14.22 -24.22
N GLN A 56 9.62 13.25 -23.65
CA GLN A 56 10.87 12.77 -24.25
C GLN A 56 10.61 12.11 -25.60
N ALA A 57 9.54 11.33 -25.71
CA ALA A 57 9.18 10.69 -26.97
C ALA A 57 8.88 11.73 -28.04
N GLU A 58 8.20 12.80 -27.68
CA GLU A 58 7.92 13.90 -28.58
C GLU A 58 9.19 14.61 -29.03
N GLN A 59 10.10 14.85 -28.12
CA GLN A 59 11.39 15.46 -28.42
C GLN A 59 12.21 14.59 -29.37
N ILE A 60 12.22 13.28 -29.13
CA ILE A 60 12.93 12.34 -30.01
C ILE A 60 12.34 12.36 -31.39
N ALA A 61 11.01 12.33 -31.51
CA ALA A 61 10.35 12.40 -32.81
C ALA A 61 10.69 13.70 -33.56
N SER A 62 10.70 14.81 -32.84
CA SER A 62 11.05 16.11 -33.41
C SER A 62 12.49 16.12 -33.89
N LEU A 63 13.42 15.60 -33.10
CA LEU A 63 14.82 15.53 -33.48
C LEU A 63 15.05 14.64 -34.69
N LYS A 64 14.35 13.52 -34.75
CA LYS A 64 14.44 12.62 -35.92
C LYS A 64 13.97 13.32 -37.20
N ALA A 65 12.87 14.06 -37.07
CA ALA A 65 12.34 14.81 -38.22
C ALA A 65 13.32 15.87 -38.69
N GLN A 66 13.97 16.58 -37.76
CA GLN A 66 14.98 17.60 -38.09
C GLN A 66 16.18 16.97 -38.74
N LEU A 67 16.64 15.84 -38.23
CA LEU A 67 17.76 15.11 -38.79
C LEU A 67 17.47 14.64 -40.20
N ALA A 68 16.28 14.10 -40.42
CA ALA A 68 15.88 13.67 -41.76
C ALA A 68 15.83 14.84 -42.75
N ALA A 69 15.40 16.00 -42.27
CA ALA A 69 15.35 17.21 -43.12
C ALA A 69 16.73 17.69 -43.53
N LEU A 70 17.75 17.40 -42.72
CA LEU A 70 19.15 17.82 -43.05
C LEU A 70 19.81 16.86 -44.02
N GLN A 71 19.29 15.67 -44.18
CA GLN A 71 19.83 14.70 -45.13
C GLN A 71 19.16 14.84 -46.49
#